data_ddc5a89ca2b4cddefc3b126f0501c05e
#
_entry.id   ddc5a89ca2b4cddefc3b126f0501c05e
#
_cell.length_a   1.000
_cell.length_b   1.000
_cell.length_c   1.000
_cell.angle_alpha   90.00
_cell.angle_beta   90.00
_cell.angle_gamma   90.00
#
_symmetry.space_group_name_H-M   'P 1'
#
loop_
_entity.id
_entity.type
_entity.pdbx_description
1 polymer ?
#
loop_
_entity_poly.entity_id
_entity_poly.type
_entity_poly.pdbx_seq_one_letter_code
_entity_poly.pdbx_strand_id
1 'polypeptide(L)'
;MKKNWKYSLLLIAAVFALAMGVFFLFYRFDNKYTARGDQAIQGILYVPDDDSVHYLAREWEYYPDILLTPQEIKEQKEDYYSRYVSIGEYGGMDMGDKNKSPFGSGTYRMTLVLPEKEKQYAIGLTEIFSAYKLYINGELMGQMGNPDPDNYQEQIQNRVFTFEGKGTAEIVIAVTDKHSVSSGIQYVPVLASPFKVNIIRGLSLMIAVVFMAFTFFVLIFSVYMYMRTKKVEF
;
A
#
# COMPACT_ATOMS: atom_id res chain seq x y z
N MET A 1 23.41 46.49 -12.94
CA MET A 1 22.28 45.49 -12.92
C MET A 1 22.53 44.16 -13.64
N LYS A 2 23.52 43.97 -14.50
CA LYS A 2 23.74 42.76 -15.29
C LYS A 2 24.38 41.55 -14.52
N LYS A 3 24.93 41.76 -13.32
CA LYS A 3 25.69 40.72 -12.60
C LYS A 3 24.78 39.80 -11.70
N ASN A 4 23.64 40.28 -11.28
CA ASN A 4 22.79 39.57 -10.30
C ASN A 4 21.84 38.55 -10.92
N TRP A 5 21.47 38.66 -12.18
CA TRP A 5 20.54 37.74 -12.81
C TRP A 5 21.06 36.30 -12.94
N LYS A 6 22.39 36.17 -13.18
CA LYS A 6 23.02 34.83 -13.25
C LYS A 6 22.96 34.11 -11.89
N TYR A 7 23.18 34.84 -10.79
CA TYR A 7 23.06 34.28 -9.44
C TYR A 7 21.61 33.93 -9.10
N SER A 8 20.64 34.78 -9.49
CA SER A 8 19.21 34.48 -9.32
C SER A 8 18.81 33.25 -10.12
N LEU A 9 19.27 33.09 -11.35
CA LEU A 9 19.01 31.92 -12.20
C LEU A 9 19.64 30.66 -11.61
N LEU A 10 20.86 30.75 -11.09
CA LEU A 10 21.55 29.64 -10.44
C LEU A 10 20.85 29.22 -9.14
N LEU A 11 20.37 30.19 -8.35
CA LEU A 11 19.58 29.93 -7.16
C LEU A 11 18.26 29.23 -7.50
N ILE A 12 17.53 29.73 -8.51
CA ILE A 12 16.28 29.10 -8.98
C ILE A 12 16.53 27.67 -9.45
N ALA A 13 17.59 27.46 -10.24
CA ALA A 13 17.96 26.13 -10.69
C ALA A 13 18.33 25.18 -9.53
N ALA A 14 19.05 25.68 -8.52
CA ALA A 14 19.40 24.91 -7.33
C ALA A 14 18.17 24.54 -6.50
N VAL A 15 17.24 25.47 -6.30
CA VAL A 15 15.97 25.24 -5.59
C VAL A 15 15.12 24.22 -6.36
N PHE A 16 15.03 24.37 -7.68
CA PHE A 16 14.30 23.42 -8.53
C PHE A 16 14.90 22.03 -8.47
N ALA A 17 16.25 21.91 -8.58
CA ALA A 17 16.94 20.63 -8.48
C ALA A 17 16.74 19.96 -7.11
N LEU A 18 16.76 20.76 -6.02
CA LEU A 18 16.46 20.27 -4.68
C LEU A 18 15.02 19.77 -4.58
N ALA A 19 14.04 20.54 -5.07
CA ALA A 19 12.63 20.15 -5.07
C ALA A 19 12.39 18.87 -5.88
N MET A 20 13.02 18.75 -7.06
CA MET A 20 12.96 17.53 -7.89
C MET A 20 13.62 16.34 -7.20
N GLY A 21 14.74 16.56 -6.51
CA GLY A 21 15.43 15.51 -5.73
C GLY A 21 14.53 14.98 -4.60
N VAL A 22 13.93 15.90 -3.86
CA VAL A 22 12.96 15.56 -2.79
C VAL A 22 11.75 14.81 -3.38
N PHE A 23 11.15 15.34 -4.46
CA PHE A 23 10.05 14.67 -5.15
C PHE A 23 10.42 13.25 -5.61
N PHE A 24 11.62 13.07 -6.17
CA PHE A 24 12.09 11.77 -6.63
C PHE A 24 12.28 10.77 -5.47
N LEU A 25 12.78 11.23 -4.31
CA LEU A 25 12.89 10.40 -3.12
C LEU A 25 11.51 9.94 -2.63
N PHE A 26 10.52 10.85 -2.61
CA PHE A 26 9.14 10.51 -2.24
C PHE A 26 8.51 9.58 -3.25
N TYR A 27 8.67 9.86 -4.54
CA TYR A 27 8.17 9.00 -5.60
C TYR A 27 8.69 7.56 -5.47
N ARG A 28 9.99 7.40 -5.17
CA ARG A 28 10.56 6.07 -4.94
C ARG A 28 10.04 5.40 -3.67
N PHE A 29 9.79 6.17 -2.62
CA PHE A 29 9.28 5.65 -1.36
C PHE A 29 7.82 5.21 -1.46
N ASP A 30 7.00 5.99 -2.17
CA ASP A 30 5.56 5.76 -2.30
C ASP A 30 5.19 4.93 -3.55
N ASN A 31 6.15 4.66 -4.42
CA ASN A 31 5.86 3.97 -5.67
C ASN A 31 5.70 2.47 -5.47
N LYS A 32 4.45 2.06 -5.39
CA LYS A 32 3.99 0.68 -5.29
C LYS A 32 4.49 -0.26 -6.41
N TYR A 33 4.80 0.29 -7.60
CA TYR A 33 5.28 -0.49 -8.74
C TYR A 33 6.78 -0.75 -8.72
N THR A 34 7.54 0.03 -7.95
CA THR A 34 9.00 -0.15 -7.80
C THR A 34 9.39 -0.86 -6.52
N ALA A 35 8.44 -1.15 -5.63
CA ALA A 35 8.71 -1.98 -4.46
C ALA A 35 9.27 -3.32 -4.93
N ARG A 36 10.55 -3.58 -4.63
CA ARG A 36 11.16 -4.89 -4.82
C ARG A 36 10.57 -5.80 -3.74
N GLY A 37 9.42 -6.40 -4.07
CA GLY A 37 8.81 -7.37 -3.19
C GLY A 37 9.68 -8.62 -3.10
N ASP A 38 9.58 -9.30 -1.98
CA ASP A 38 10.16 -10.63 -1.83
C ASP A 38 9.58 -11.56 -2.91
N GLN A 39 10.39 -12.47 -3.40
CA GLN A 39 9.98 -13.37 -4.47
C GLN A 39 9.21 -14.55 -3.86
N ALA A 40 7.89 -14.45 -3.85
CA ALA A 40 7.05 -15.62 -3.69
C ALA A 40 7.10 -16.47 -4.96
N ILE A 41 6.87 -17.76 -4.83
CA ILE A 41 6.76 -18.71 -5.93
C ILE A 41 5.44 -19.47 -5.75
N GLN A 42 4.55 -19.32 -6.74
CA GLN A 42 3.25 -20.00 -6.74
C GLN A 42 2.47 -19.82 -5.41
N GLY A 43 2.34 -18.57 -4.97
CA GLY A 43 1.62 -18.24 -3.74
C GLY A 43 2.34 -18.59 -2.44
N ILE A 44 3.61 -19.01 -2.48
CA ILE A 44 4.40 -19.37 -1.31
C ILE A 44 5.58 -18.41 -1.13
N LEU A 45 5.67 -17.78 0.02
CA LEU A 45 6.77 -16.90 0.40
C LEU A 45 7.56 -17.50 1.58
N TYR A 46 8.87 -17.62 1.42
CA TYR A 46 9.78 -18.00 2.50
C TYR A 46 10.24 -16.74 3.26
N VAL A 47 9.91 -16.68 4.54
CA VAL A 47 10.29 -15.60 5.45
C VAL A 47 11.52 -16.03 6.24
N PRO A 48 12.68 -15.38 6.08
CA PRO A 48 13.90 -15.74 6.81
C PRO A 48 13.77 -15.44 8.31
N ASP A 49 14.62 -16.10 9.12
CA ASP A 49 14.67 -15.86 10.57
C ASP A 49 15.50 -14.61 10.91
N ASP A 50 15.11 -13.51 10.33
CA ASP A 50 15.65 -12.19 10.62
C ASP A 50 14.51 -11.20 11.01
N ASP A 51 14.87 -9.96 11.25
CA ASP A 51 13.90 -8.91 11.54
C ASP A 51 13.74 -7.98 10.32
N SER A 52 13.75 -8.52 9.10
CA SER A 52 13.55 -7.74 7.88
C SER A 52 12.09 -7.33 7.67
N VAL A 53 11.89 -6.42 6.73
CA VAL A 53 10.58 -5.99 6.26
C VAL A 53 10.32 -6.65 4.92
N HIS A 54 9.22 -7.37 4.82
CA HIS A 54 8.82 -8.10 3.62
C HIS A 54 7.66 -7.41 2.93
N TYR A 55 7.82 -7.13 1.64
CA TYR A 55 6.79 -6.55 0.80
C TYR A 55 6.13 -7.67 0.00
N LEU A 56 4.88 -7.99 0.33
CA LEU A 56 4.12 -9.10 -0.26
C LEU A 56 3.58 -8.70 -1.64
N ALA A 57 4.49 -8.43 -2.60
CA ALA A 57 4.15 -7.84 -3.88
C ALA A 57 3.75 -8.87 -4.95
N ARG A 58 4.37 -10.05 -4.96
CA ARG A 58 4.38 -10.94 -6.11
C ARG A 58 3.72 -12.28 -5.84
N GLU A 59 3.22 -12.90 -6.94
CA GLU A 59 2.77 -14.28 -6.96
C GLU A 59 1.67 -14.63 -5.95
N TRP A 60 0.75 -13.68 -5.70
CA TRP A 60 -0.47 -14.00 -4.97
C TRP A 60 -1.33 -14.95 -5.81
N GLU A 61 -1.78 -16.04 -5.22
CA GLU A 61 -2.84 -16.86 -5.81
C GLU A 61 -4.14 -16.07 -5.77
N TYR A 62 -4.73 -15.83 -6.94
CA TYR A 62 -5.92 -14.99 -7.10
C TYR A 62 -7.06 -15.78 -7.71
N TYR A 63 -8.20 -15.75 -7.05
CA TYR A 63 -9.45 -16.35 -7.47
C TYR A 63 -10.38 -15.23 -7.96
N PRO A 64 -10.55 -15.07 -9.29
CA PRO A 64 -11.39 -14.02 -9.86
C PRO A 64 -12.87 -14.30 -9.63
N ASP A 65 -13.64 -13.21 -9.53
CA ASP A 65 -15.10 -13.20 -9.52
C ASP A 65 -15.76 -13.94 -8.32
N ILE A 66 -14.97 -14.32 -7.28
CA ILE A 66 -15.47 -15.07 -6.14
C ILE A 66 -14.85 -14.61 -4.82
N LEU A 67 -15.69 -14.58 -3.76
CA LEU A 67 -15.26 -14.40 -2.38
C LEU A 67 -15.17 -15.76 -1.70
N LEU A 68 -13.96 -16.17 -1.33
CA LEU A 68 -13.70 -17.43 -0.68
C LEU A 68 -13.20 -17.22 0.75
N THR A 69 -13.69 -18.05 1.66
CA THR A 69 -13.09 -18.23 2.98
C THR A 69 -11.95 -19.25 2.91
N PRO A 70 -11.02 -19.23 3.87
CA PRO A 70 -9.96 -20.25 3.95
C PRO A 70 -10.48 -21.67 4.00
N GLN A 71 -11.65 -21.89 4.59
CA GLN A 71 -12.26 -23.19 4.68
C GLN A 71 -12.76 -23.69 3.31
N GLU A 72 -13.41 -22.83 2.53
CA GLU A 72 -13.89 -23.16 1.17
C GLU A 72 -12.73 -23.49 0.26
N ILE A 73 -11.61 -22.76 0.36
CA ILE A 73 -10.39 -23.03 -0.40
C ILE A 73 -9.82 -24.42 -0.02
N LYS A 74 -9.79 -24.77 1.26
CA LYS A 74 -9.28 -26.07 1.75
C LYS A 74 -10.17 -27.25 1.37
N GLU A 75 -11.47 -27.07 1.42
CA GLU A 75 -12.43 -28.11 1.13
C GLU A 75 -12.49 -28.48 -0.36
N GLN A 76 -12.02 -27.59 -1.24
CA GLN A 76 -11.98 -27.75 -2.70
C GLN A 76 -13.26 -28.41 -3.27
N LYS A 77 -14.42 -28.02 -2.75
CA LYS A 77 -15.73 -28.57 -3.16
C LYS A 77 -16.02 -28.30 -4.65
N GLU A 78 -15.40 -27.27 -5.17
CA GLU A 78 -15.48 -26.84 -6.56
C GLU A 78 -14.06 -26.63 -7.11
N ASP A 79 -13.87 -26.86 -8.40
CA ASP A 79 -12.59 -26.62 -9.09
C ASP A 79 -12.50 -25.11 -9.41
N TYR A 80 -12.14 -24.31 -8.40
CA TYR A 80 -12.03 -22.86 -8.55
C TYR A 80 -10.85 -22.51 -9.46
N TYR A 81 -11.13 -21.73 -10.48
CA TYR A 81 -10.07 -21.19 -11.33
C TYR A 81 -9.23 -20.19 -10.51
N SER A 82 -7.93 -20.40 -10.49
CA SER A 82 -6.97 -19.46 -9.90
C SER A 82 -5.82 -19.15 -10.85
N ARG A 83 -5.18 -18.03 -10.61
CA ARG A 83 -3.95 -17.61 -11.29
C ARG A 83 -3.04 -16.85 -10.33
N TYR A 84 -1.77 -16.69 -10.68
CA TYR A 84 -0.83 -15.90 -9.89
C TYR A 84 -0.76 -14.48 -10.42
N VAL A 85 -0.84 -13.49 -9.50
CA VAL A 85 -0.84 -12.07 -9.84
C VAL A 85 0.11 -11.30 -8.92
N SER A 86 0.63 -10.18 -9.41
CA SER A 86 1.39 -9.22 -8.60
C SER A 86 0.50 -8.07 -8.16
N ILE A 87 0.62 -7.66 -6.90
CA ILE A 87 -0.15 -6.53 -6.37
C ILE A 87 0.21 -5.25 -7.13
N GLY A 88 -0.81 -4.52 -7.57
CA GLY A 88 -0.64 -3.28 -8.33
C GLY A 88 -0.21 -3.47 -9.79
N GLU A 89 -0.13 -4.70 -10.29
CA GLU A 89 0.17 -4.98 -11.69
C GLU A 89 -0.94 -4.49 -12.62
N TYR A 90 -2.18 -4.65 -12.19
CA TYR A 90 -3.37 -4.22 -12.91
C TYR A 90 -4.10 -3.12 -12.14
N GLY A 91 -4.74 -2.21 -12.87
CA GLY A 91 -5.49 -1.08 -12.29
C GLY A 91 -6.86 -1.47 -11.72
N GLY A 92 -7.35 -2.66 -12.06
CA GLY A 92 -8.67 -3.15 -11.68
C GLY A 92 -8.72 -4.66 -11.52
N MET A 93 -9.88 -5.16 -11.11
CA MET A 93 -10.14 -6.60 -10.93
C MET A 93 -10.37 -7.34 -12.25
N ASP A 94 -10.45 -6.62 -13.38
CA ASP A 94 -10.44 -7.16 -14.74
C ASP A 94 -9.11 -7.84 -15.12
N MET A 95 -8.06 -7.59 -14.35
CA MET A 95 -6.72 -8.12 -14.56
C MET A 95 -6.18 -7.85 -15.97
N GLY A 96 -6.48 -6.66 -16.50
CA GLY A 96 -6.04 -6.18 -17.81
C GLY A 96 -6.89 -6.66 -19.00
N ASP A 97 -7.94 -7.41 -18.77
CA ASP A 97 -8.91 -7.78 -19.82
C ASP A 97 -9.90 -6.62 -20.07
N LYS A 98 -9.68 -5.91 -21.15
CA LYS A 98 -10.51 -4.75 -21.55
C LYS A 98 -11.98 -5.06 -21.79
N ASN A 99 -12.35 -6.33 -21.92
CA ASN A 99 -13.73 -6.78 -22.11
C ASN A 99 -14.45 -7.04 -20.79
N LYS A 100 -13.71 -7.04 -19.66
CA LYS A 100 -14.27 -7.21 -18.34
C LYS A 100 -14.45 -5.87 -17.62
N SER A 101 -15.35 -5.87 -16.63
CA SER A 101 -15.48 -4.74 -15.72
C SER A 101 -14.23 -4.63 -14.83
N PRO A 102 -13.67 -3.43 -14.61
CA PRO A 102 -12.62 -3.25 -13.62
C PRO A 102 -13.12 -3.44 -12.17
N PHE A 103 -14.43 -3.52 -11.99
CA PHE A 103 -15.09 -3.77 -10.71
C PHE A 103 -15.48 -5.23 -10.61
N GLY A 104 -15.58 -5.73 -9.38
CA GLY A 104 -15.99 -7.11 -9.13
C GLY A 104 -15.59 -7.57 -7.74
N SER A 105 -15.53 -8.89 -7.58
CA SER A 105 -15.05 -9.55 -6.38
C SER A 105 -13.87 -10.44 -6.71
N GLY A 106 -13.06 -10.77 -5.71
CA GLY A 106 -11.97 -11.71 -5.87
C GLY A 106 -11.30 -12.02 -4.54
N THR A 107 -10.58 -13.13 -4.51
CA THR A 107 -9.88 -13.57 -3.31
C THR A 107 -8.41 -13.73 -3.61
N TYR A 108 -7.57 -13.12 -2.80
CA TYR A 108 -6.12 -13.24 -2.82
C TYR A 108 -5.67 -14.17 -1.71
N ARG A 109 -4.77 -15.10 -2.02
CA ARG A 109 -4.20 -16.04 -1.06
C ARG A 109 -2.69 -16.06 -1.15
N MET A 110 -2.02 -16.15 0.00
CA MET A 110 -0.57 -16.38 0.10
C MET A 110 -0.26 -17.24 1.31
N THR A 111 0.64 -18.20 1.12
CA THR A 111 1.19 -19.02 2.19
C THR A 111 2.58 -18.52 2.55
N LEU A 112 2.78 -18.20 3.82
CA LEU A 112 4.08 -17.83 4.39
C LEU A 112 4.72 -19.07 4.99
N VAL A 113 5.96 -19.37 4.64
CA VAL A 113 6.80 -20.34 5.34
C VAL A 113 7.64 -19.55 6.34
N LEU A 114 7.27 -19.66 7.61
CA LEU A 114 7.86 -18.92 8.74
C LEU A 114 8.92 -19.76 9.44
N PRO A 115 9.84 -19.13 10.20
CA PRO A 115 10.73 -19.84 11.11
C PRO A 115 9.99 -20.72 12.13
N GLU A 116 10.65 -21.77 12.60
CA GLU A 116 10.09 -22.67 13.63
C GLU A 116 9.96 -22.01 15.00
N LYS A 117 10.69 -20.93 15.21
CA LYS A 117 10.57 -20.12 16.42
C LYS A 117 9.32 -19.25 16.35
N GLU A 118 8.46 -19.39 17.34
CA GLU A 118 7.29 -18.55 17.47
C GLU A 118 7.65 -17.08 17.60
N LYS A 119 7.10 -16.25 16.72
CA LYS A 119 7.30 -14.81 16.67
C LYS A 119 5.99 -14.09 16.45
N GLN A 120 5.93 -12.85 16.90
CA GLN A 120 4.84 -11.96 16.60
C GLN A 120 5.12 -11.22 15.27
N TYR A 121 4.19 -11.35 14.34
CA TYR A 121 4.19 -10.67 13.06
C TYR A 121 3.07 -9.64 12.98
N ALA A 122 3.24 -8.67 12.10
CA ALA A 122 2.19 -7.74 11.74
C ALA A 122 2.10 -7.63 10.21
N ILE A 123 0.88 -7.64 9.70
CA ILE A 123 0.58 -7.30 8.31
C ILE A 123 -0.05 -5.92 8.26
N GLY A 124 0.58 -5.02 7.54
CA GLY A 124 0.07 -3.69 7.24
C GLY A 124 -0.65 -3.69 5.89
N LEU A 125 -1.94 -3.39 5.91
CA LEU A 125 -2.75 -3.18 4.72
C LEU A 125 -2.98 -1.68 4.55
N THR A 126 -2.46 -1.13 3.44
CA THR A 126 -2.51 0.30 3.14
C THR A 126 -3.48 0.53 2.00
N GLU A 127 -4.39 1.48 2.17
CA GLU A 127 -5.24 2.06 1.12
C GLU A 127 -5.88 1.04 0.17
N ILE A 128 -6.55 0.04 0.71
CA ILE A 128 -7.45 -0.80 -0.09
C ILE A 128 -8.73 0.01 -0.28
N PHE A 129 -8.94 0.51 -1.52
CA PHE A 129 -10.11 1.31 -1.91
C PHE A 129 -11.36 0.46 -2.16
N SER A 130 -11.50 -0.62 -1.44
CA SER A 130 -12.51 -1.66 -1.63
C SER A 130 -12.94 -2.17 -0.27
N ALA A 131 -14.08 -2.82 -0.20
CA ALA A 131 -14.43 -3.58 1.01
C ALA A 131 -13.70 -4.92 1.02
N TYR A 132 -13.21 -5.34 2.18
CA TYR A 132 -12.47 -6.60 2.30
C TYR A 132 -12.65 -7.31 3.65
N LYS A 133 -12.39 -8.63 3.62
CA LYS A 133 -12.15 -9.46 4.81
C LYS A 133 -10.75 -10.03 4.76
N LEU A 134 -10.03 -9.92 5.88
CA LEU A 134 -8.71 -10.54 6.06
C LEU A 134 -8.83 -11.75 6.98
N TYR A 135 -8.33 -12.87 6.51
CA TYR A 135 -8.17 -14.09 7.31
C TYR A 135 -6.69 -14.43 7.44
N ILE A 136 -6.28 -14.89 8.60
CA ILE A 136 -4.94 -15.45 8.86
C ILE A 136 -5.13 -16.79 9.57
N ASN A 137 -4.51 -17.83 9.05
CA ASN A 137 -4.64 -19.22 9.55
C ASN A 137 -6.09 -19.70 9.74
N GLY A 138 -7.00 -19.25 8.88
CA GLY A 138 -8.41 -19.62 8.93
C GLY A 138 -9.28 -18.71 9.82
N GLU A 139 -8.68 -17.86 10.64
CA GLU A 139 -9.41 -16.95 11.54
C GLU A 139 -9.65 -15.58 10.88
N LEU A 140 -10.84 -15.02 11.05
CA LEU A 140 -11.17 -13.67 10.59
C LEU A 140 -10.47 -12.63 11.48
N MET A 141 -9.39 -12.02 10.98
CA MET A 141 -8.64 -10.99 11.69
C MET A 141 -9.32 -9.62 11.63
N GLY A 142 -10.04 -9.34 10.57
CA GLY A 142 -10.78 -8.10 10.43
C GLY A 142 -11.52 -7.95 9.13
N GLN A 143 -12.43 -6.98 9.12
CA GLN A 143 -13.26 -6.63 7.99
C GLN A 143 -13.29 -5.10 7.86
N MET A 144 -13.14 -4.60 6.63
CA MET A 144 -13.32 -3.20 6.28
C MET A 144 -14.47 -3.07 5.30
N GLY A 145 -15.50 -2.31 5.70
CA GLY A 145 -16.76 -2.27 4.96
C GLY A 145 -17.48 -3.62 4.94
N ASN A 146 -18.34 -3.79 3.96
CA ASN A 146 -19.00 -5.07 3.69
C ASN A 146 -18.68 -5.51 2.25
N PRO A 147 -17.88 -6.57 2.04
CA PRO A 147 -17.55 -7.05 0.71
C PRO A 147 -18.63 -7.92 0.05
N ASP A 148 -19.75 -8.23 0.76
CA ASP A 148 -20.86 -8.95 0.16
C ASP A 148 -21.41 -8.16 -1.06
N PRO A 149 -21.44 -8.75 -2.26
CA PRO A 149 -21.93 -8.06 -3.44
C PRO A 149 -23.36 -7.54 -3.33
N ASP A 150 -24.23 -8.20 -2.58
CA ASP A 150 -25.63 -7.79 -2.42
C ASP A 150 -25.78 -6.64 -1.43
N ASN A 151 -24.89 -6.54 -0.44
CA ASN A 151 -24.91 -5.56 0.62
C ASN A 151 -23.61 -4.75 0.72
N TYR A 152 -22.97 -4.46 -0.41
CA TYR A 152 -21.68 -3.81 -0.48
C TYR A 152 -21.66 -2.46 0.23
N GLN A 153 -20.68 -2.27 1.10
CA GLN A 153 -20.38 -1.00 1.76
C GLN A 153 -18.87 -0.78 1.76
N GLU A 154 -18.45 0.30 1.14
CA GLU A 154 -17.04 0.68 1.09
C GLU A 154 -16.60 1.29 2.43
N GLN A 155 -15.41 0.90 2.88
CA GLN A 155 -14.72 1.56 4.00
C GLN A 155 -13.22 1.54 3.76
N ILE A 156 -12.64 2.72 3.55
CA ILE A 156 -11.22 2.88 3.27
C ILE A 156 -10.51 3.23 4.57
N GLN A 157 -9.62 2.35 5.03
CA GLN A 157 -8.81 2.60 6.21
C GLN A 157 -7.53 1.78 6.20
N ASN A 158 -6.40 2.46 6.48
CA ASN A 158 -5.13 1.79 6.72
C ASN A 158 -5.17 1.01 8.03
N ARG A 159 -4.92 -0.28 7.97
CA ARG A 159 -4.96 -1.19 9.13
C ARG A 159 -3.68 -1.99 9.26
N VAL A 160 -3.36 -2.30 10.50
CA VAL A 160 -2.29 -3.22 10.87
C VAL A 160 -2.93 -4.32 11.72
N PHE A 161 -2.70 -5.56 11.33
CA PHE A 161 -3.18 -6.74 12.03
C PHE A 161 -1.98 -7.52 12.55
N THR A 162 -2.01 -7.92 13.81
CA THR A 162 -0.94 -8.68 14.45
C THR A 162 -1.36 -10.12 14.67
N PHE A 163 -0.44 -11.05 14.47
CA PHE A 163 -0.66 -12.46 14.72
C PHE A 163 0.62 -13.13 15.20
N GLU A 164 0.47 -14.25 15.88
CA GLU A 164 1.59 -15.12 16.24
C GLU A 164 1.73 -16.20 15.18
N GLY A 165 2.98 -16.48 14.77
CA GLY A 165 3.24 -17.42 13.69
C GLY A 165 4.54 -18.20 13.89
N LYS A 166 4.50 -19.48 13.45
CA LYS A 166 5.63 -20.39 13.35
C LYS A 166 5.36 -21.42 12.26
N GLY A 167 6.39 -21.92 11.61
CA GLY A 167 6.29 -22.95 10.58
C GLY A 167 5.55 -22.43 9.34
N THR A 168 4.24 -22.36 9.35
CA THR A 168 3.45 -21.86 8.22
C THR A 168 2.34 -20.92 8.68
N ALA A 169 2.04 -19.89 7.87
CA ALA A 169 0.85 -19.07 8.03
C ALA A 169 0.19 -18.81 6.68
N GLU A 170 -1.13 -18.90 6.63
CA GLU A 170 -1.93 -18.65 5.44
C GLU A 170 -2.62 -17.30 5.57
N ILE A 171 -2.47 -16.46 4.56
CA ILE A 171 -3.16 -15.16 4.46
C ILE A 171 -4.19 -15.27 3.33
N VAL A 172 -5.44 -14.93 3.61
CA VAL A 172 -6.52 -14.85 2.62
C VAL A 172 -7.19 -13.49 2.74
N ILE A 173 -7.32 -12.78 1.61
CA ILE A 173 -7.97 -11.47 1.54
C ILE A 173 -9.07 -11.55 0.49
N ALA A 174 -10.32 -11.57 0.93
CA ALA A 174 -11.50 -11.53 0.08
C ALA A 174 -11.94 -10.07 -0.11
N VAL A 175 -12.00 -9.60 -1.36
CA VAL A 175 -12.17 -8.19 -1.72
C VAL A 175 -13.33 -8.02 -2.70
N THR A 176 -14.16 -7.00 -2.50
CA THR A 176 -15.16 -6.55 -3.48
C THR A 176 -15.03 -5.06 -3.71
N ASP A 177 -15.17 -4.65 -4.96
CA ASP A 177 -15.24 -3.26 -5.37
C ASP A 177 -16.36 -3.03 -6.39
N LYS A 178 -17.05 -1.89 -6.26
CA LYS A 178 -18.11 -1.48 -7.20
C LYS A 178 -17.91 -0.11 -7.84
N HIS A 179 -17.01 0.71 -7.29
CA HIS A 179 -16.98 2.14 -7.61
C HIS A 179 -15.59 2.75 -7.73
N SER A 180 -14.56 2.12 -7.16
CA SER A 180 -13.26 2.74 -7.06
C SER A 180 -12.47 2.69 -8.38
N VAL A 181 -11.83 3.78 -8.74
CA VAL A 181 -10.91 3.86 -9.89
C VAL A 181 -9.73 2.87 -9.76
N SER A 182 -9.42 2.45 -8.54
CA SER A 182 -8.33 1.52 -8.22
C SER A 182 -8.87 0.34 -7.45
N SER A 183 -9.52 -0.57 -8.16
CA SER A 183 -10.17 -1.76 -7.60
C SER A 183 -9.19 -2.81 -7.10
N GLY A 184 -9.58 -3.52 -6.04
CA GLY A 184 -8.78 -4.60 -5.46
C GLY A 184 -7.63 -4.10 -4.59
N ILE A 185 -6.59 -4.91 -4.44
CA ILE A 185 -5.40 -4.56 -3.66
C ILE A 185 -4.38 -3.89 -4.57
N GLN A 186 -4.20 -2.57 -4.43
CA GLN A 186 -3.29 -1.79 -5.27
C GLN A 186 -1.96 -1.48 -4.58
N TYR A 187 -1.98 -1.39 -3.24
CA TYR A 187 -0.78 -1.17 -2.44
C TYR A 187 -0.29 -2.48 -1.85
N VAL A 188 1.01 -2.68 -1.94
CA VAL A 188 1.66 -3.91 -1.48
C VAL A 188 1.50 -4.06 0.03
N PRO A 189 0.93 -5.17 0.53
CA PRO A 189 0.92 -5.48 1.95
C PRO A 189 2.34 -5.60 2.50
N VAL A 190 2.55 -5.12 3.73
CA VAL A 190 3.84 -5.14 4.40
C VAL A 190 3.79 -6.12 5.57
N LEU A 191 4.70 -7.08 5.59
CA LEU A 191 4.88 -8.04 6.69
C LEU A 191 6.19 -7.73 7.42
N ALA A 192 6.14 -7.55 8.72
CA ALA A 192 7.32 -7.37 9.59
C ALA A 192 6.94 -7.58 11.06
N SER A 193 7.88 -7.33 11.98
CA SER A 193 7.52 -7.20 13.39
C SER A 193 6.55 -6.01 13.60
N PRO A 194 5.64 -6.07 14.61
CA PRO A 194 4.66 -5.00 14.87
C PRO A 194 5.31 -3.62 15.04
N PHE A 195 6.49 -3.59 15.64
CA PHE A 195 7.25 -2.35 15.81
C PHE A 195 7.63 -1.71 14.47
N LYS A 196 8.17 -2.50 13.53
CA LYS A 196 8.60 -1.99 12.22
C LYS A 196 7.44 -1.54 11.35
N VAL A 197 6.35 -2.29 11.30
CA VAL A 197 5.15 -1.88 10.56
C VAL A 197 4.61 -0.55 11.07
N ASN A 198 4.59 -0.35 12.40
CA ASN A 198 4.14 0.90 13.00
C ASN A 198 5.13 2.06 12.74
N ILE A 199 6.44 1.80 12.72
CA ILE A 199 7.44 2.82 12.34
C ILE A 199 7.23 3.26 10.88
N ILE A 200 7.09 2.32 9.94
CA ILE A 200 6.87 2.65 8.52
C ILE A 200 5.64 3.52 8.37
N ARG A 201 4.53 3.15 9.02
CA ARG A 201 3.30 3.96 9.05
C ARG A 201 3.51 5.33 9.68
N GLY A 202 4.18 5.38 10.82
CA GLY A 202 4.47 6.63 11.53
C GLY A 202 5.40 7.55 10.76
N LEU A 203 6.38 7.01 10.04
CA LEU A 203 7.30 7.76 9.21
C LEU A 203 6.59 8.49 8.07
N SER A 204 5.68 7.83 7.38
CA SER A 204 4.87 8.45 6.32
C SER A 204 4.05 9.63 6.85
N LEU A 205 3.42 9.46 8.01
CA LEU A 205 2.67 10.52 8.66
C LEU A 205 3.58 11.70 9.09
N MET A 206 4.74 11.40 9.69
CA MET A 206 5.70 12.42 10.13
C MET A 206 6.21 13.24 8.94
N ILE A 207 6.52 12.61 7.84
CA ILE A 207 6.95 13.25 6.60
C ILE A 207 5.85 14.23 6.11
N ALA A 208 4.58 13.80 6.06
CA ALA A 208 3.47 14.64 5.66
C ALA A 208 3.32 15.87 6.57
N VAL A 209 3.45 15.71 7.89
CA VAL A 209 3.39 16.80 8.88
C VAL A 209 4.53 17.79 8.68
N VAL A 210 5.76 17.32 8.45
CA VAL A 210 6.92 18.19 8.18
C VAL A 210 6.70 19.02 6.91
N PHE A 211 6.19 18.41 5.84
CA PHE A 211 5.86 19.15 4.62
C PHE A 211 4.79 20.23 4.84
N MET A 212 3.74 19.87 5.55
CA MET A 212 2.66 20.83 5.86
C MET A 212 3.20 22.01 6.68
N ALA A 213 4.03 21.74 7.69
CA ALA A 213 4.65 22.78 8.50
C ALA A 213 5.59 23.68 7.66
N PHE A 214 6.39 23.10 6.76
CA PHE A 214 7.26 23.84 5.86
C PHE A 214 6.46 24.73 4.89
N THR A 215 5.41 24.20 4.28
CA THR A 215 4.53 24.95 3.38
C THR A 215 3.87 26.13 4.10
N PHE A 216 3.40 25.91 5.33
CA PHE A 216 2.82 26.95 6.16
C PHE A 216 3.83 28.06 6.51
N PHE A 217 5.06 27.68 6.83
CA PHE A 217 6.15 28.63 7.07
C PHE A 217 6.45 29.48 5.83
N VAL A 218 6.55 28.88 4.66
CA VAL A 218 6.77 29.59 3.39
C VAL A 218 5.63 30.57 3.11
N LEU A 219 4.38 30.19 3.38
CA LEU A 219 3.22 31.05 3.21
C LEU A 219 3.33 32.29 4.13
N ILE A 220 3.60 32.10 5.43
CA ILE A 220 3.75 33.20 6.38
C ILE A 220 4.89 34.13 5.97
N PHE A 221 6.03 33.55 5.58
CA PHE A 221 7.18 34.33 5.13
C PHE A 221 6.86 35.15 3.87
N SER A 222 6.15 34.58 2.92
CA SER A 222 5.72 35.26 1.69
C SER A 222 4.78 36.43 1.99
N VAL A 223 3.81 36.26 2.89
CA VAL A 223 2.90 37.32 3.33
C VAL A 223 3.68 38.43 4.06
N TYR A 224 4.61 38.06 4.93
CA TYR A 224 5.47 39.01 5.62
C TYR A 224 6.30 39.87 4.63
N MET A 225 6.94 39.21 3.65
CA MET A 225 7.74 39.89 2.62
C MET A 225 6.87 40.81 1.75
N TYR A 226 5.66 40.36 1.38
CA TYR A 226 4.71 41.22 0.64
C TYR A 226 4.29 42.45 1.41
N MET A 227 3.98 42.33 2.70
CA MET A 227 3.63 43.45 3.55
C MET A 227 4.80 44.46 3.73
N ARG A 228 6.03 43.93 3.80
CA ARG A 228 7.23 44.76 3.92
C ARG A 228 7.55 45.52 2.64
N THR A 229 7.43 44.88 1.47
CA THR A 229 7.68 45.55 0.18
C THR A 229 6.66 46.64 -0.10
N LYS A 230 5.37 46.43 0.21
CA LYS A 230 4.36 47.50 0.10
C LYS A 230 4.63 48.72 1.00
N LYS A 231 5.31 48.55 2.13
CA LYS A 231 5.68 49.69 3.02
C LYS A 231 6.85 50.51 2.52
N VAL A 232 7.59 50.04 1.52
CA VAL A 232 8.75 50.74 0.95
C VAL A 232 8.36 51.54 -0.29
N GLU A 233 7.15 51.36 -0.83
CA GLU A 233 6.62 52.10 -1.99
C GLU A 233 5.77 53.32 -1.59
N PHE A 234 5.66 53.65 -0.31
CA PHE A 234 5.08 54.87 0.27
C PHE A 234 6.17 55.64 1.02
#